data_6d94934aaf490c7d31a737b57577c60e
#
_entry.id   6d94934aaf490c7d31a737b57577c60e
#
_cell.length_a   1.000
_cell.length_b   1.000
_cell.length_c   1.000
_cell.angle_alpha   90.00
_cell.angle_beta   90.00
_cell.angle_gamma   90.00
#
_symmetry.space_group_name_H-M   'P 1'
#
loop_
_entity.id
_entity.type
_entity.pdbx_description
1 polymer ?
#
loop_
_entity_poly.entity_id
_entity_poly.type
_entity_poly.pdbx_seq_one_letter_code
_entity_poly.pdbx_strand_id
1 'polypeptide(L)'
;YVAITSLIRENSVDGIVFTSGTQMHNVTSDFFTEYAKNFNVPYISNVSTVLPGIPSIISDSSKAFSDLLDYLIQNQKCKKILLMGVKSLSSEVEERTRLFFDAIEKHGIAKDSVTVLKGKFDYPSAKEQLKNYYQENNSFDFDTIVSLNDDMAFACIDFCREIGLKVPEDVIVSGFDDLPRSSFSNLPLTTISQRISEQGYQAAQCVIDQINGIKVPLVQKIQASVVLRASTERIKYDESQSNQSELIFKDSSKYSVYEWFIKRNQLFDATKFYTESSQNINLAQLKKIL
;
A
#
# COMPACT_ATOMS: atom_id res chain seq x y z
N TYR A 1 4.53 -21.50 -2.83
CA TYR A 1 4.77 -20.82 -4.11
C TYR A 1 5.28 -21.77 -5.19
N VAL A 2 6.21 -22.65 -4.88
CA VAL A 2 6.73 -23.68 -5.82
C VAL A 2 5.60 -24.52 -6.44
N ALA A 3 4.52 -24.77 -5.69
CA ALA A 3 3.40 -25.59 -6.17
C ALA A 3 2.58 -24.92 -7.30
N ILE A 4 2.43 -23.58 -7.29
CA ILE A 4 1.67 -22.87 -8.33
C ILE A 4 2.48 -22.80 -9.63
N THR A 5 3.77 -22.53 -9.53
CA THR A 5 4.65 -22.41 -10.70
C THR A 5 4.91 -23.74 -11.38
N SER A 6 4.86 -24.86 -10.64
CA SER A 6 4.92 -26.19 -11.25
C SER A 6 3.69 -26.57 -12.11
N LEU A 7 2.58 -25.81 -11.95
CA LEU A 7 1.39 -25.97 -12.78
C LEU A 7 1.48 -25.19 -14.10
N ILE A 8 2.38 -24.21 -14.21
CA ILE A 8 2.63 -23.48 -15.45
C ILE A 8 3.49 -24.34 -16.35
N ARG A 9 2.83 -25.03 -17.28
CA ARG A 9 3.52 -25.86 -18.27
C ARG A 9 3.86 -25.03 -19.49
N GLU A 10 4.88 -25.47 -20.20
CA GLU A 10 5.24 -24.93 -21.50
C GLU A 10 4.01 -24.85 -22.42
N ASN A 11 3.75 -23.67 -23.01
CA ASN A 11 2.58 -23.39 -23.85
C ASN A 11 1.20 -23.43 -23.18
N SER A 12 1.13 -23.42 -21.85
CA SER A 12 -0.17 -23.37 -21.14
C SER A 12 -0.72 -21.94 -21.01
N VAL A 13 0.16 -20.94 -21.06
CA VAL A 13 -0.15 -19.50 -21.00
C VAL A 13 0.81 -18.73 -21.90
N ASP A 14 0.33 -17.63 -22.50
CA ASP A 14 1.13 -16.78 -23.38
C ASP A 14 2.02 -15.81 -22.59
N GLY A 15 1.61 -15.42 -21.38
CA GLY A 15 2.37 -14.51 -20.53
C GLY A 15 1.91 -14.55 -19.08
N ILE A 16 2.71 -13.95 -18.19
CA ILE A 16 2.48 -13.92 -16.75
C ILE A 16 2.62 -12.50 -16.20
N VAL A 17 1.68 -12.12 -15.35
CA VAL A 17 1.82 -10.99 -14.43
C VAL A 17 2.03 -11.56 -13.03
N PHE A 18 3.08 -11.13 -12.33
CA PHE A 18 3.30 -11.51 -10.94
C PHE A 18 3.62 -10.31 -10.05
N THR A 19 3.52 -10.48 -8.74
CA THR A 19 3.83 -9.43 -7.76
C THR A 19 5.03 -9.85 -6.93
N SER A 20 6.05 -9.01 -6.85
CA SER A 20 7.27 -9.28 -6.08
C SER A 20 7.27 -8.66 -4.68
N GLY A 21 6.56 -7.54 -4.47
CA GLY A 21 6.67 -6.72 -3.27
C GLY A 21 6.31 -7.41 -1.95
N THR A 22 5.19 -8.12 -1.91
CA THR A 22 4.71 -8.81 -0.70
C THR A 22 5.54 -10.04 -0.32
N GLN A 23 6.38 -10.51 -1.23
CA GLN A 23 7.14 -11.76 -1.08
C GLN A 23 8.61 -11.52 -0.76
N MET A 24 9.09 -10.28 -0.91
CA MET A 24 10.50 -9.93 -0.75
C MET A 24 10.92 -9.64 0.69
N HIS A 25 10.10 -9.92 1.69
CA HIS A 25 10.47 -9.62 3.09
C HIS A 25 11.78 -10.27 3.54
N ASN A 26 12.17 -11.39 2.90
CA ASN A 26 13.40 -12.12 3.20
C ASN A 26 14.13 -12.61 1.94
N VAL A 27 13.85 -12.04 0.77
CA VAL A 27 14.38 -12.53 -0.52
C VAL A 27 14.85 -11.35 -1.37
N THR A 28 15.95 -11.51 -2.07
CA THR A 28 16.54 -10.45 -2.91
C THR A 28 15.86 -10.35 -4.29
N SER A 29 15.99 -9.19 -4.94
CA SER A 29 15.53 -8.97 -6.32
C SER A 29 16.17 -9.95 -7.32
N ASP A 30 17.42 -10.34 -7.09
CA ASP A 30 18.13 -11.29 -7.94
C ASP A 30 17.50 -12.68 -7.88
N PHE A 31 17.10 -13.13 -6.70
CA PHE A 31 16.38 -14.42 -6.56
C PHE A 31 15.07 -14.39 -7.33
N PHE A 32 14.29 -13.30 -7.23
CA PHE A 32 13.03 -13.19 -7.98
C PHE A 32 13.26 -13.09 -9.48
N THR A 33 14.32 -12.42 -9.91
CA THR A 33 14.68 -12.35 -11.32
C THR A 33 15.00 -13.72 -11.88
N GLU A 34 15.82 -14.50 -11.17
CA GLU A 34 16.13 -15.90 -11.55
C GLU A 34 14.89 -16.79 -11.49
N TYR A 35 14.07 -16.64 -10.46
CA TYR A 35 12.81 -17.37 -10.33
C TYR A 35 11.85 -17.07 -11.49
N ALA A 36 11.70 -15.81 -11.89
CA ALA A 36 10.86 -15.42 -13.01
C ALA A 36 11.35 -15.99 -14.36
N LYS A 37 12.67 -16.07 -14.57
CA LYS A 37 13.25 -16.70 -15.76
C LYS A 37 12.91 -18.18 -15.89
N ASN A 38 12.64 -18.87 -14.77
CA ASN A 38 12.28 -20.29 -14.78
C ASN A 38 10.82 -20.56 -15.21
N PHE A 39 10.00 -19.51 -15.44
CA PHE A 39 8.63 -19.70 -15.89
C PHE A 39 8.50 -20.25 -17.31
N ASN A 40 9.56 -20.25 -18.10
CA ASN A 40 9.55 -20.70 -19.49
C ASN A 40 8.38 -20.12 -20.31
N VAL A 41 8.04 -18.85 -20.06
CA VAL A 41 6.97 -18.11 -20.71
C VAL A 41 7.58 -16.91 -21.40
N PRO A 42 7.22 -16.62 -22.67
CA PRO A 42 7.91 -15.60 -23.45
C PRO A 42 7.70 -14.16 -22.96
N TYR A 43 6.57 -13.91 -22.25
CA TYR A 43 6.19 -12.56 -21.87
C TYR A 43 5.88 -12.49 -20.37
N ILE A 44 6.59 -11.61 -19.67
CA ILE A 44 6.47 -11.46 -18.21
C ILE A 44 6.39 -9.97 -17.89
N SER A 45 5.53 -9.62 -16.93
CA SER A 45 5.59 -8.34 -16.23
C SER A 45 5.52 -8.54 -14.72
N ASN A 46 6.07 -7.59 -13.99
CA ASN A 46 6.11 -7.60 -12.53
C ASN A 46 5.44 -6.34 -11.96
N VAL A 47 4.86 -6.47 -10.78
CA VAL A 47 4.28 -5.36 -10.03
C VAL A 47 5.00 -5.25 -8.67
N SER A 48 5.17 -4.06 -8.18
CA SER A 48 5.72 -3.61 -6.91
C SER A 48 7.18 -3.21 -6.94
N THR A 49 8.12 -4.09 -7.26
CA THR A 49 9.56 -3.78 -7.21
C THR A 49 10.19 -3.87 -8.60
N VAL A 50 11.29 -3.15 -8.81
CA VAL A 50 12.06 -3.26 -10.06
C VAL A 50 12.83 -4.58 -10.06
N LEU A 51 12.61 -5.39 -11.10
CA LEU A 51 13.38 -6.61 -11.34
C LEU A 51 14.25 -6.44 -12.58
N PRO A 52 15.57 -6.75 -12.50
CA PRO A 52 16.49 -6.59 -13.63
C PRO A 52 16.04 -7.37 -14.88
N GLY A 53 15.88 -6.65 -15.99
CA GLY A 53 15.51 -7.23 -17.29
C GLY A 53 14.04 -7.67 -17.42
N ILE A 54 13.21 -7.44 -16.41
CA ILE A 54 11.78 -7.75 -16.44
C ILE A 54 11.00 -6.43 -16.37
N PRO A 55 10.06 -6.18 -17.30
CA PRO A 55 9.19 -5.03 -17.22
C PRO A 55 8.49 -4.95 -15.87
N SER A 56 8.69 -3.86 -15.16
CA SER A 56 8.23 -3.69 -13.78
C SER A 56 7.39 -2.43 -13.65
N ILE A 57 6.18 -2.59 -13.14
CA ILE A 57 5.25 -1.50 -12.83
C ILE A 57 5.32 -1.25 -11.31
N ILE A 58 5.73 -0.05 -10.92
CA ILE A 58 5.97 0.29 -9.53
C ILE A 58 5.16 1.51 -9.09
N SER A 59 4.83 1.57 -7.81
CA SER A 59 4.27 2.78 -7.20
C SER A 59 5.41 3.74 -6.82
N ASP A 60 5.33 4.98 -7.27
CA ASP A 60 6.18 6.07 -6.78
C ASP A 60 5.43 6.82 -5.68
N SER A 61 5.71 6.47 -4.43
CA SER A 61 5.02 7.01 -3.27
C SER A 61 5.81 8.06 -2.51
N SER A 62 7.04 8.36 -2.92
CA SER A 62 7.96 9.24 -2.19
C SER A 62 7.37 10.62 -1.96
N LYS A 63 6.82 11.23 -3.04
CA LYS A 63 6.19 12.55 -2.92
C LYS A 63 4.93 12.51 -2.05
N ALA A 64 4.04 11.53 -2.28
CA ALA A 64 2.80 11.40 -1.52
C ALA A 64 3.07 11.19 -0.02
N PHE A 65 4.08 10.39 0.33
CA PHE A 65 4.43 10.19 1.73
C PHE A 65 5.01 11.44 2.38
N SER A 66 5.87 12.18 1.67
CA SER A 66 6.39 13.46 2.15
C SER A 66 5.27 14.50 2.31
N ASP A 67 4.34 14.59 1.37
CA ASP A 67 3.18 15.49 1.43
C ASP A 67 2.27 15.15 2.63
N LEU A 68 2.05 13.85 2.92
CA LEU A 68 1.31 13.41 4.10
C LEU A 68 2.01 13.86 5.40
N LEU A 69 3.32 13.67 5.51
CA LEU A 69 4.09 14.08 6.69
C LEU A 69 4.07 15.61 6.87
N ASP A 70 4.24 16.37 5.79
CA ASP A 70 4.11 17.82 5.82
C ASP A 70 2.70 18.25 6.29
N TYR A 71 1.64 17.60 5.80
CA TYR A 71 0.27 17.83 6.25
C TYR A 71 0.09 17.55 7.74
N LEU A 72 0.56 16.42 8.24
CA LEU A 72 0.45 16.05 9.65
C LEU A 72 1.16 17.07 10.55
N ILE A 73 2.37 17.48 10.18
CA ILE A 73 3.18 18.38 11.00
C ILE A 73 2.71 19.82 10.88
N GLN A 74 2.47 20.32 9.68
CA GLN A 74 2.16 21.75 9.47
C GLN A 74 0.69 22.08 9.69
N ASN A 75 -0.23 21.24 9.14
CA ASN A 75 -1.66 21.53 9.21
C ASN A 75 -2.28 20.98 10.50
N GLN A 76 -1.92 19.76 10.91
CA GLN A 76 -2.46 19.14 12.11
C GLN A 76 -1.65 19.47 13.39
N LYS A 77 -0.51 20.17 13.25
CA LYS A 77 0.36 20.63 14.35
C LYS A 77 0.92 19.50 15.21
N CYS A 78 1.25 18.37 14.60
CA CYS A 78 1.80 17.21 15.27
C CYS A 78 3.21 17.47 15.81
N LYS A 79 3.48 16.97 17.02
CA LYS A 79 4.75 17.19 17.74
C LYS A 79 5.33 15.94 18.39
N LYS A 80 4.48 15.04 18.88
CA LYS A 80 4.86 13.79 19.54
C LYS A 80 4.42 12.61 18.70
N ILE A 81 5.35 12.07 17.93
CA ILE A 81 5.03 11.16 16.84
C ILE A 81 5.49 9.74 17.13
N LEU A 82 4.57 8.78 17.02
CA LEU A 82 4.87 7.37 16.97
C LEU A 82 4.93 6.91 15.51
N LEU A 83 6.07 6.38 15.08
CA LEU A 83 6.19 5.62 13.84
C LEU A 83 5.92 4.14 14.12
N MET A 84 4.81 3.63 13.62
CA MET A 84 4.56 2.19 13.54
C MET A 84 5.23 1.66 12.29
N GLY A 85 6.51 1.35 12.43
CA GLY A 85 7.39 0.85 11.39
C GLY A 85 7.38 -0.66 11.27
N VAL A 86 8.31 -1.19 10.48
CA VAL A 86 8.46 -2.62 10.24
C VAL A 86 9.93 -3.01 10.29
N LYS A 87 10.22 -4.21 10.79
CA LYS A 87 11.54 -4.82 10.64
C LYS A 87 11.56 -5.57 9.29
N SER A 88 12.11 -4.97 8.26
CA SER A 88 12.18 -5.54 6.92
C SER A 88 13.48 -5.13 6.23
N LEU A 89 13.92 -5.94 5.27
CA LEU A 89 15.03 -5.66 4.36
C LEU A 89 14.54 -5.07 3.03
N SER A 90 13.26 -4.71 2.94
CA SER A 90 12.68 -4.11 1.73
C SER A 90 13.17 -2.67 1.56
N SER A 91 13.67 -2.34 0.38
CA SER A 91 14.06 -0.98 0.00
C SER A 91 12.90 0.03 0.13
N GLU A 92 11.65 -0.40 -0.05
CA GLU A 92 10.47 0.43 0.13
C GLU A 92 10.27 0.85 1.59
N VAL A 93 10.51 -0.09 2.54
CA VAL A 93 10.44 0.22 3.98
C VAL A 93 11.57 1.15 4.40
N GLU A 94 12.77 0.90 3.88
CA GLU A 94 13.93 1.77 4.13
C GLU A 94 13.67 3.18 3.60
N GLU A 95 13.14 3.31 2.39
CA GLU A 95 12.81 4.61 1.80
C GLU A 95 11.73 5.34 2.61
N ARG A 96 10.61 4.69 2.97
CA ARG A 96 9.57 5.29 3.81
C ARG A 96 10.12 5.73 5.16
N THR A 97 10.97 4.90 5.78
CA THR A 97 11.60 5.22 7.06
C THR A 97 12.54 6.42 6.93
N ARG A 98 13.34 6.48 5.87
CA ARG A 98 14.21 7.63 5.57
C ARG A 98 13.40 8.89 5.36
N LEU A 99 12.37 8.87 4.51
CA LEU A 99 11.50 10.02 4.25
C LEU A 99 10.81 10.52 5.53
N PHE A 100 10.43 9.60 6.43
CA PHE A 100 9.89 9.97 7.72
C PHE A 100 10.90 10.80 8.54
N PHE A 101 12.13 10.32 8.68
CA PHE A 101 13.15 11.05 9.44
C PHE A 101 13.60 12.32 8.75
N ASP A 102 13.66 12.36 7.42
CA ASP A 102 13.93 13.58 6.65
C ASP A 102 12.85 14.67 6.95
N ALA A 103 11.58 14.28 7.05
CA ALA A 103 10.50 15.20 7.43
C ALA A 103 10.63 15.68 8.90
N ILE A 104 10.95 14.78 9.83
CA ILE A 104 11.21 15.13 11.24
C ILE A 104 12.32 16.19 11.35
N GLU A 105 13.44 15.99 10.66
CA GLU A 105 14.54 16.94 10.62
C GLU A 105 14.17 18.25 9.94
N LYS A 106 13.53 18.19 8.76
CA LYS A 106 13.06 19.36 7.99
C LYS A 106 12.18 20.30 8.84
N HIS A 107 11.33 19.73 9.68
CA HIS A 107 10.38 20.49 10.50
C HIS A 107 10.89 20.78 11.93
N GLY A 108 12.12 20.42 12.25
CA GLY A 108 12.75 20.70 13.55
C GLY A 108 12.07 19.99 14.73
N ILE A 109 11.46 18.83 14.49
CA ILE A 109 10.89 18.01 15.57
C ILE A 109 12.02 17.37 16.36
N ALA A 110 11.98 17.50 17.69
CA ALA A 110 12.99 16.95 18.55
C ALA A 110 13.02 15.41 18.48
N LYS A 111 14.20 14.80 18.41
CA LYS A 111 14.35 13.34 18.32
C LYS A 111 13.67 12.61 19.49
N ASP A 112 13.71 13.20 20.69
CA ASP A 112 13.08 12.64 21.89
C ASP A 112 11.54 12.68 21.84
N SER A 113 10.97 13.41 20.87
CA SER A 113 9.53 13.45 20.58
C SER A 113 9.08 12.39 19.57
N VAL A 114 10.00 11.52 19.13
CA VAL A 114 9.72 10.46 18.15
C VAL A 114 10.01 9.10 18.76
N THR A 115 9.04 8.21 18.70
CA THR A 115 9.19 6.80 19.08
C THR A 115 8.97 5.91 17.86
N VAL A 116 9.76 4.85 17.73
CA VAL A 116 9.60 3.86 16.65
C VAL A 116 9.28 2.50 17.26
N LEU A 117 8.10 1.98 16.95
CA LEU A 117 7.73 0.59 17.20
C LEU A 117 7.76 -0.19 15.89
N LYS A 118 8.08 -1.48 15.94
CA LYS A 118 8.27 -2.29 14.73
C LYS A 118 7.39 -3.53 14.75
N GLY A 119 6.31 -3.50 13.94
CA GLY A 119 5.46 -4.63 13.64
C GLY A 119 6.02 -5.53 12.51
N LYS A 120 5.13 -6.37 11.95
CA LYS A 120 5.44 -7.31 10.86
C LYS A 120 4.47 -7.16 9.67
N PHE A 121 3.99 -5.94 9.40
CA PHE A 121 2.97 -5.61 8.40
C PHE A 121 1.57 -6.16 8.70
N ASP A 122 1.31 -6.65 9.90
CA ASP A 122 0.02 -7.22 10.28
C ASP A 122 -0.53 -6.58 11.55
N TYR A 123 -1.84 -6.64 11.69
CA TYR A 123 -2.58 -6.13 12.84
C TYR A 123 -2.13 -6.73 14.19
N PRO A 124 -1.97 -8.07 14.34
CA PRO A 124 -1.58 -8.67 15.63
C PRO A 124 -0.24 -8.18 16.15
N SER A 125 0.77 -8.13 15.29
CA SER A 125 2.12 -7.69 15.70
C SER A 125 2.18 -6.23 16.10
N ALA A 126 1.46 -5.34 15.38
CA ALA A 126 1.37 -3.93 15.76
C ALA A 126 0.67 -3.78 17.12
N LYS A 127 -0.42 -4.52 17.33
CA LYS A 127 -1.16 -4.51 18.60
C LYS A 127 -0.31 -4.98 19.78
N GLU A 128 0.49 -6.01 19.58
CA GLU A 128 1.44 -6.52 20.56
C GLU A 128 2.49 -5.48 20.93
N GLN A 129 3.10 -4.83 19.94
CA GLN A 129 4.11 -3.78 20.17
C GLN A 129 3.54 -2.59 20.98
N LEU A 130 2.31 -2.17 20.67
CA LEU A 130 1.64 -1.08 21.39
C LEU A 130 1.35 -1.46 22.85
N LYS A 131 0.86 -2.68 23.09
CA LYS A 131 0.60 -3.19 24.45
C LYS A 131 1.88 -3.27 25.27
N ASN A 132 2.94 -3.82 24.71
CA ASN A 132 4.23 -3.94 25.39
C ASN A 132 4.78 -2.54 25.74
N TYR A 133 4.78 -1.61 24.77
CA TYR A 133 5.19 -0.23 25.01
C TYR A 133 4.40 0.42 26.17
N TYR A 134 3.08 0.28 26.16
CA TYR A 134 2.22 0.86 27.18
C TYR A 134 2.47 0.26 28.57
N GLN A 135 2.69 -1.05 28.66
CA GLN A 135 3.01 -1.75 29.90
C GLN A 135 4.37 -1.33 30.47
N GLU A 136 5.38 -1.15 29.62
CA GLU A 136 6.73 -0.77 30.02
C GLU A 136 6.82 0.69 30.48
N ASN A 137 6.09 1.60 29.80
CA ASN A 137 6.19 3.03 30.05
C ASN A 137 5.06 3.57 30.96
N ASN A 138 3.99 2.80 31.17
CA ASN A 138 2.78 3.20 31.88
C ASN A 138 2.19 4.54 31.39
N SER A 139 2.44 4.88 30.13
CA SER A 139 1.98 6.10 29.47
C SER A 139 1.91 5.92 27.96
N PHE A 140 1.06 6.72 27.30
CA PHE A 140 0.96 6.77 25.84
C PHE A 140 0.78 8.24 25.43
N ASP A 141 1.89 8.97 25.40
CA ASP A 141 1.92 10.43 25.23
C ASP A 141 2.33 10.78 23.79
N PHE A 142 1.52 10.35 22.81
CA PHE A 142 1.65 10.70 21.42
C PHE A 142 0.42 11.45 20.92
N ASP A 143 0.63 12.45 20.09
CA ASP A 143 -0.46 13.17 19.40
C ASP A 143 -0.69 12.64 17.98
N THR A 144 0.22 11.81 17.48
CA THR A 144 0.22 11.31 16.11
C THR A 144 0.82 9.92 16.01
N ILE A 145 0.17 9.07 15.22
CA ILE A 145 0.73 7.77 14.80
C ILE A 145 0.80 7.75 13.27
N VAL A 146 2.00 7.56 12.75
CA VAL A 146 2.26 7.29 11.33
C VAL A 146 2.53 5.80 11.19
N SER A 147 1.66 5.08 10.48
CA SER A 147 1.82 3.66 10.23
C SER A 147 2.27 3.38 8.80
N LEU A 148 3.21 2.46 8.62
CA LEU A 148 3.74 2.09 7.31
C LEU A 148 2.82 1.18 6.49
N ASN A 149 1.68 0.75 7.05
CA ASN A 149 0.56 0.18 6.30
C ASN A 149 -0.78 0.36 7.04
N ASP A 150 -1.89 0.08 6.36
CA ASP A 150 -3.24 0.26 6.88
C ASP A 150 -3.61 -0.77 7.95
N ASP A 151 -3.18 -2.03 7.84
CA ASP A 151 -3.50 -3.06 8.83
C ASP A 151 -2.91 -2.73 10.20
N MET A 152 -1.68 -2.26 10.25
CA MET A 152 -1.07 -1.78 11.50
C MET A 152 -1.73 -0.49 12.00
N ALA A 153 -2.15 0.41 11.09
CA ALA A 153 -2.89 1.63 11.46
C ALA A 153 -4.22 1.30 12.15
N PHE A 154 -4.96 0.30 11.67
CA PHE A 154 -6.17 -0.17 12.36
C PHE A 154 -5.88 -0.73 13.75
N ALA A 155 -4.77 -1.44 13.93
CA ALA A 155 -4.33 -1.89 15.25
C ALA A 155 -4.05 -0.70 16.19
N CYS A 156 -3.46 0.38 15.67
CA CYS A 156 -3.22 1.61 16.42
C CYS A 156 -4.53 2.29 16.83
N ILE A 157 -5.50 2.42 15.92
CA ILE A 157 -6.82 3.00 16.21
C ILE A 157 -7.54 2.20 17.31
N ASP A 158 -7.56 0.87 17.16
CA ASP A 158 -8.22 -0.01 18.13
C ASP A 158 -7.49 0.00 19.48
N PHE A 159 -6.17 0.15 19.51
CA PHE A 159 -5.41 0.29 20.74
C PHE A 159 -5.70 1.63 21.43
N CYS A 160 -5.70 2.75 20.72
CA CYS A 160 -6.06 4.06 21.27
C CYS A 160 -7.43 4.00 21.96
N ARG A 161 -8.42 3.38 21.29
CA ARG A 161 -9.77 3.20 21.87
C ARG A 161 -9.76 2.34 23.13
N GLU A 162 -8.96 1.26 23.20
CA GLU A 162 -8.84 0.40 24.39
C GLU A 162 -8.29 1.13 25.61
N ILE A 163 -7.40 2.09 25.41
CA ILE A 163 -6.83 2.91 26.50
C ILE A 163 -7.59 4.23 26.73
N GLY A 164 -8.75 4.40 26.08
CA GLY A 164 -9.64 5.55 26.27
C GLY A 164 -9.29 6.81 25.49
N LEU A 165 -8.34 6.74 24.53
CA LEU A 165 -7.99 7.84 23.64
C LEU A 165 -8.91 7.86 22.40
N LYS A 166 -9.30 9.06 21.99
CA LYS A 166 -10.14 9.31 20.82
C LYS A 166 -9.28 9.64 19.59
N VAL A 167 -9.64 9.05 18.47
CA VAL A 167 -9.07 9.36 17.17
C VAL A 167 -10.15 10.07 16.34
N PRO A 168 -9.94 11.24 15.82
CA PRO A 168 -8.67 11.99 15.72
C PRO A 168 -8.41 13.00 16.86
N GLU A 169 -9.31 13.15 17.85
CA GLU A 169 -9.29 14.28 18.81
C GLU A 169 -8.02 14.29 19.66
N ASP A 170 -7.68 13.17 20.29
CA ASP A 170 -6.49 13.05 21.15
C ASP A 170 -5.26 12.61 20.35
N VAL A 171 -5.43 11.64 19.45
CA VAL A 171 -4.35 11.08 18.62
C VAL A 171 -4.83 10.96 17.18
N ILE A 172 -4.10 11.51 16.24
CA ILE A 172 -4.37 11.27 14.81
C ILE A 172 -3.61 10.04 14.32
N VAL A 173 -4.19 9.29 13.38
CA VAL A 173 -3.59 8.06 12.83
C VAL A 173 -3.63 8.09 11.33
N SER A 174 -2.50 7.83 10.70
CA SER A 174 -2.39 7.63 9.24
C SER A 174 -1.85 6.26 8.91
N GLY A 175 -2.27 5.73 7.75
CA GLY A 175 -1.85 4.46 7.19
C GLY A 175 -1.12 4.60 5.86
N PHE A 176 -1.03 3.48 5.15
CA PHE A 176 -0.44 3.36 3.83
C PHE A 176 -1.04 2.11 3.17
N ASP A 177 -1.38 2.15 1.88
CA ASP A 177 -1.88 1.15 0.93
C ASP A 177 -3.26 1.46 0.37
N ASP A 178 -4.10 2.22 1.09
CA ASP A 178 -5.49 2.52 0.74
C ASP A 178 -6.33 1.24 0.56
N LEU A 179 -6.26 0.36 1.56
CA LEU A 179 -7.08 -0.85 1.58
C LEU A 179 -8.57 -0.48 1.53
N PRO A 180 -9.44 -1.31 0.92
CA PRO A 180 -10.88 -1.03 0.88
C PRO A 180 -11.48 -0.68 2.24
N ARG A 181 -11.05 -1.36 3.32
CA ARG A 181 -11.48 -1.07 4.69
C ARG A 181 -11.21 0.37 5.12
N SER A 182 -10.20 1.03 4.56
CA SER A 182 -9.80 2.39 4.95
C SER A 182 -10.85 3.44 4.62
N SER A 183 -11.71 3.19 3.61
CA SER A 183 -12.78 4.09 3.22
C SER A 183 -14.11 3.85 3.95
N PHE A 184 -14.42 2.61 4.36
CA PHE A 184 -15.73 2.26 4.95
C PHE A 184 -15.69 1.79 6.40
N SER A 185 -14.53 1.89 7.08
CA SER A 185 -14.47 1.67 8.53
C SER A 185 -15.27 2.73 9.30
N ASN A 186 -15.67 2.43 10.53
CA ASN A 186 -16.38 3.38 11.39
C ASN A 186 -15.64 4.71 11.56
N LEU A 187 -14.32 4.68 11.46
CA LEU A 187 -13.45 5.83 11.36
C LEU A 187 -12.64 5.69 10.07
N PRO A 188 -13.01 6.39 8.98
CA PRO A 188 -12.26 6.34 7.72
C PRO A 188 -10.82 6.78 7.90
N LEU A 189 -9.89 5.94 7.39
CA LEU A 189 -8.45 6.08 7.61
C LEU A 189 -7.80 6.94 6.52
N THR A 190 -7.11 8.01 6.92
CA THR A 190 -6.16 8.73 6.07
C THR A 190 -5.00 7.82 5.71
N THR A 191 -4.67 7.73 4.43
CA THR A 191 -3.69 6.78 3.93
C THR A 191 -3.05 7.25 2.62
N ILE A 192 -2.13 6.48 2.09
CA ILE A 192 -1.56 6.69 0.76
C ILE A 192 -2.08 5.61 -0.17
N SER A 193 -2.73 6.03 -1.25
CA SER A 193 -3.16 5.13 -2.32
C SER A 193 -2.01 4.86 -3.26
N GLN A 194 -1.58 3.59 -3.31
CA GLN A 194 -0.57 3.11 -4.24
C GLN A 194 -1.14 2.85 -5.64
N ARG A 195 -2.46 3.03 -5.85
CA ARG A 195 -3.16 2.79 -7.11
C ARG A 195 -2.95 1.36 -7.63
N ILE A 196 -3.09 0.36 -6.76
CA ILE A 196 -2.79 -1.06 -7.03
C ILE A 196 -3.57 -1.59 -8.23
N SER A 197 -4.85 -1.19 -8.37
CA SER A 197 -5.67 -1.59 -9.53
C SER A 197 -5.08 -1.09 -10.86
N GLU A 198 -4.54 0.13 -10.88
CA GLU A 198 -3.88 0.68 -12.06
C GLU A 198 -2.56 -0.03 -12.35
N GLN A 199 -1.78 -0.34 -11.31
CA GLN A 199 -0.56 -1.13 -11.48
C GLN A 199 -0.86 -2.49 -12.12
N GLY A 200 -1.90 -3.18 -11.64
CA GLY A 200 -2.34 -4.46 -12.21
C GLY A 200 -2.80 -4.34 -13.67
N TYR A 201 -3.57 -3.29 -13.98
CA TYR A 201 -3.99 -3.02 -15.36
C TYR A 201 -2.79 -2.76 -16.29
N GLN A 202 -1.86 -1.90 -15.89
CA GLN A 202 -0.67 -1.59 -16.68
C GLN A 202 0.24 -2.81 -16.83
N ALA A 203 0.34 -3.66 -15.83
CA ALA A 203 1.10 -4.90 -15.92
C ALA A 203 0.48 -5.89 -16.92
N ALA A 204 -0.83 -6.02 -16.93
CA ALA A 204 -1.52 -6.85 -17.91
C ALA A 204 -1.39 -6.27 -19.34
N GLN A 205 -1.54 -4.95 -19.49
CA GLN A 205 -1.34 -4.28 -20.76
C GLN A 205 0.10 -4.46 -21.27
N CYS A 206 1.08 -4.38 -20.38
CA CYS A 206 2.49 -4.61 -20.69
C CYS A 206 2.73 -6.01 -21.29
N VAL A 207 2.08 -7.05 -20.73
CA VAL A 207 2.16 -8.41 -21.30
C VAL A 207 1.49 -8.48 -22.67
N ILE A 208 0.32 -7.88 -22.83
CA ILE A 208 -0.42 -7.84 -24.11
C ILE A 208 0.41 -7.14 -25.20
N ASP A 209 1.04 -6.02 -24.85
CA ASP A 209 1.89 -5.27 -25.77
C ASP A 209 3.10 -6.10 -26.22
N GLN A 210 3.76 -6.80 -25.30
CA GLN A 210 4.86 -7.73 -25.63
C GLN A 210 4.39 -8.86 -26.58
N ILE A 211 3.23 -9.46 -26.35
CA ILE A 211 2.63 -10.48 -27.24
C ILE A 211 2.42 -9.91 -28.64
N ASN A 212 2.02 -8.65 -28.75
CA ASN A 212 1.80 -7.96 -30.04
C ASN A 212 3.10 -7.43 -30.67
N GLY A 213 4.27 -7.72 -30.11
CA GLY A 213 5.58 -7.26 -30.60
C GLY A 213 5.86 -5.77 -30.34
N ILE A 214 5.09 -5.13 -29.45
CA ILE A 214 5.29 -3.73 -29.07
C ILE A 214 6.37 -3.67 -28.00
N LYS A 215 7.34 -2.79 -28.20
CA LYS A 215 8.41 -2.57 -27.23
C LYS A 215 7.85 -1.86 -25.99
N VAL A 216 8.05 -2.47 -24.83
CA VAL A 216 7.62 -1.94 -23.53
C VAL A 216 8.79 -1.38 -22.71
N PRO A 217 8.57 -0.38 -21.85
CA PRO A 217 9.60 0.10 -20.93
C PRO A 217 9.91 -0.94 -19.86
N LEU A 218 11.17 -1.02 -19.42
CA LEU A 218 11.57 -1.90 -18.32
C LEU A 218 11.06 -1.42 -16.95
N VAL A 219 10.83 -0.13 -16.80
CA VAL A 219 10.28 0.45 -15.56
C VAL A 219 9.19 1.44 -15.91
N GLN A 220 8.02 1.25 -15.32
CA GLN A 220 6.89 2.18 -15.40
C GLN A 220 6.48 2.58 -14.00
N LYS A 221 6.40 3.89 -13.73
CA LYS A 221 6.05 4.45 -12.44
C LYS A 221 4.60 4.93 -12.43
N ILE A 222 3.83 4.49 -11.45
CA ILE A 222 2.48 4.98 -11.15
C ILE A 222 2.58 5.90 -9.93
N GLN A 223 2.18 7.16 -10.07
CA GLN A 223 2.23 8.11 -8.97
C GLN A 223 1.19 7.77 -7.91
N ALA A 224 1.64 7.57 -6.67
CA ALA A 224 0.76 7.43 -5.51
C ALA A 224 0.15 8.78 -5.13
N SER A 225 -0.91 8.76 -4.33
CA SER A 225 -1.60 9.95 -3.85
C SER A 225 -1.98 9.84 -2.38
N VAL A 226 -2.03 10.99 -1.69
CA VAL A 226 -2.56 11.08 -0.33
C VAL A 226 -4.08 11.05 -0.39
N VAL A 227 -4.71 10.26 0.46
CA VAL A 227 -6.17 10.20 0.63
C VAL A 227 -6.50 10.62 2.06
N LEU A 228 -6.92 11.87 2.22
CA LEU A 228 -7.29 12.42 3.53
C LEU A 228 -8.68 11.95 3.94
N ARG A 229 -8.79 11.48 5.20
CA ARG A 229 -10.03 11.02 5.81
C ARG A 229 -10.08 11.39 7.30
N ALA A 230 -11.16 11.00 7.97
CA ALA A 230 -11.50 11.42 9.33
C ALA A 230 -10.40 11.11 10.38
N SER A 231 -9.60 10.06 10.20
CA SER A 231 -8.60 9.67 11.21
C SER A 231 -7.48 10.68 11.47
N THR A 232 -7.37 11.72 10.62
CA THR A 232 -6.40 12.81 10.79
C THR A 232 -7.04 14.20 10.76
N GLU A 233 -8.36 14.32 10.66
CA GLU A 233 -9.05 15.63 10.61
C GLU A 233 -9.33 16.20 12.01
N ARG A 234 -8.32 16.34 12.86
CA ARG A 234 -8.43 17.04 14.15
C ARG A 234 -8.62 18.54 13.96
N ILE A 235 -7.87 19.14 13.03
CA ILE A 235 -8.04 20.51 12.58
C ILE A 235 -8.63 20.44 11.16
N LYS A 236 -9.80 21.08 10.94
CA LYS A 236 -10.42 21.09 9.60
C LYS A 236 -9.47 21.72 8.60
N TYR A 237 -9.22 20.99 7.51
CA TYR A 237 -8.36 21.45 6.44
C TYR A 237 -9.06 22.54 5.62
N ASP A 238 -8.41 23.70 5.48
CA ASP A 238 -8.89 24.81 4.64
C ASP A 238 -8.30 24.68 3.23
N GLU A 239 -9.12 24.22 2.29
CA GLU A 239 -8.73 24.01 0.89
C GLU A 239 -8.34 25.32 0.18
N SER A 240 -8.81 26.49 0.67
CA SER A 240 -8.54 27.79 0.05
C SER A 240 -7.08 28.24 0.17
N GLN A 241 -6.32 27.63 1.08
CA GLN A 241 -4.91 27.98 1.35
C GLN A 241 -3.89 27.05 0.69
N SER A 242 -4.31 26.03 -0.06
CA SER A 242 -3.38 25.07 -0.66
C SER A 242 -3.00 25.44 -2.09
N ASN A 243 -1.76 25.83 -2.32
CA ASN A 243 -1.14 25.81 -3.64
C ASN A 243 -0.77 24.37 -4.13
N GLN A 244 -1.18 23.34 -3.40
CA GLN A 244 -0.86 21.93 -3.63
C GLN A 244 -2.08 21.11 -4.06
N SER A 245 -3.03 21.72 -4.76
CA SER A 245 -4.35 21.15 -5.08
C SER A 245 -4.36 19.89 -5.96
N GLU A 246 -3.23 19.42 -6.47
CA GLU A 246 -3.20 18.27 -7.39
C GLU A 246 -3.03 16.89 -6.71
N LEU A 247 -2.75 16.83 -5.41
CA LEU A 247 -2.34 15.59 -4.76
C LEU A 247 -3.25 15.09 -3.64
N ILE A 248 -4.24 15.87 -3.25
CA ILE A 248 -5.14 15.55 -2.14
C ILE A 248 -6.51 15.19 -2.69
N PHE A 249 -6.83 13.88 -2.70
CA PHE A 249 -8.18 13.42 -2.96
C PHE A 249 -8.96 13.31 -1.66
N LYS A 250 -10.00 14.14 -1.50
CA LYS A 250 -11.09 13.85 -0.57
C LYS A 250 -12.02 12.86 -1.26
N ASP A 251 -11.81 11.58 -1.07
CA ASP A 251 -12.77 10.55 -1.50
C ASP A 251 -13.48 9.93 -0.29
N SER A 252 -14.42 10.68 0.27
CA SER A 252 -15.31 10.16 1.30
C SER A 252 -16.60 9.53 0.74
N SER A 253 -16.80 9.51 -0.58
CA SER A 253 -18.13 9.19 -1.13
C SER A 253 -18.19 8.18 -2.27
N LYS A 254 -17.10 7.70 -2.82
CA LYS A 254 -17.16 6.97 -4.11
C LYS A 254 -17.41 5.46 -4.04
N TYR A 255 -17.29 4.83 -2.87
CA TYR A 255 -17.61 3.41 -2.78
C TYR A 255 -18.52 3.16 -1.58
N SER A 256 -19.81 2.96 -1.84
CA SER A 256 -20.69 2.35 -0.84
C SER A 256 -20.17 0.92 -0.53
N VAL A 257 -20.36 0.45 0.70
CA VAL A 257 -20.09 -0.95 1.07
C VAL A 257 -20.72 -1.94 0.07
N TYR A 258 -21.84 -1.54 -0.52
CA TYR A 258 -22.57 -2.27 -1.53
C TYR A 258 -21.81 -2.38 -2.86
N GLU A 259 -21.20 -1.30 -3.35
CA GLU A 259 -20.41 -1.32 -4.61
C GLU A 259 -19.13 -2.14 -4.46
N TRP A 260 -18.48 -2.07 -3.29
CA TRP A 260 -17.35 -2.93 -3.00
C TRP A 260 -17.75 -4.40 -2.95
N PHE A 261 -18.90 -4.73 -2.35
CA PHE A 261 -19.44 -6.09 -2.27
C PHE A 261 -19.76 -6.64 -3.67
N ILE A 262 -20.34 -5.81 -4.55
CA ILE A 262 -20.63 -6.16 -5.94
C ILE A 262 -19.33 -6.38 -6.72
N LYS A 263 -18.34 -5.48 -6.64
CA LYS A 263 -17.05 -5.65 -7.32
C LYS A 263 -16.29 -6.87 -6.81
N ARG A 264 -16.33 -7.14 -5.50
CA ARG A 264 -15.75 -8.36 -4.93
C ARG A 264 -16.45 -9.62 -5.43
N ASN A 265 -17.76 -9.63 -5.49
CA ASN A 265 -18.52 -10.78 -6.00
C ASN A 265 -18.30 -10.98 -7.49
N GLN A 266 -18.19 -9.91 -8.29
CA GLN A 266 -17.83 -10.01 -9.71
C GLN A 266 -16.42 -10.58 -9.91
N LEU A 267 -15.45 -10.23 -9.07
CA LEU A 267 -14.12 -10.85 -9.05
C LEU A 267 -14.16 -12.31 -8.60
N PHE A 268 -15.03 -12.64 -7.65
CA PHE A 268 -15.24 -14.02 -7.17
C PHE A 268 -15.96 -14.88 -8.21
N ASP A 269 -16.92 -14.31 -8.91
CA ASP A 269 -17.61 -14.97 -10.03
C ASP A 269 -16.68 -15.15 -11.23
N ALA A 270 -15.75 -14.21 -11.49
CA ALA A 270 -14.71 -14.38 -12.50
C ALA A 270 -13.74 -15.52 -12.13
N THR A 271 -13.34 -15.65 -10.84
CA THR A 271 -12.53 -16.78 -10.36
C THR A 271 -13.29 -18.10 -10.38
N LYS A 272 -14.59 -18.10 -10.11
CA LYS A 272 -15.46 -19.27 -10.23
C LYS A 272 -15.64 -19.70 -11.69
N PHE A 273 -15.81 -18.72 -12.57
CA PHE A 273 -15.86 -18.95 -14.02
C PHE A 273 -14.54 -19.56 -14.55
N TYR A 274 -13.40 -19.16 -13.98
CA TYR A 274 -12.07 -19.69 -14.33
C TYR A 274 -11.89 -21.14 -13.87
N THR A 275 -12.50 -21.53 -12.75
CA THR A 275 -12.46 -22.91 -12.25
C THR A 275 -13.46 -23.85 -12.94
N GLU A 276 -14.56 -23.32 -13.47
CA GLU A 276 -15.58 -24.09 -14.15
C GLU A 276 -15.36 -24.19 -15.67
N SER A 277 -14.64 -23.25 -16.29
CA SER A 277 -14.33 -23.24 -17.73
C SER A 277 -12.87 -23.59 -18.01
N SER A 278 -12.52 -24.87 -17.90
CA SER A 278 -11.21 -25.40 -18.31
C SER A 278 -11.01 -25.44 -19.84
N GLN A 279 -11.73 -24.65 -20.62
CA GLN A 279 -11.60 -24.63 -22.09
C GLN A 279 -11.48 -23.20 -22.61
N ASN A 280 -10.29 -22.87 -23.11
CA ASN A 280 -9.94 -21.80 -24.07
C ASN A 280 -10.70 -20.47 -23.98
N ILE A 281 -10.35 -19.60 -23.04
CA ILE A 281 -10.73 -18.19 -23.11
C ILE A 281 -9.78 -17.48 -24.09
N ASN A 282 -10.28 -16.96 -25.18
CA ASN A 282 -9.48 -16.19 -26.12
C ASN A 282 -9.37 -14.70 -25.67
N LEU A 283 -8.38 -14.00 -26.22
CA LEU A 283 -8.06 -12.60 -25.89
C LEU A 283 -9.25 -11.63 -26.01
N ALA A 284 -10.24 -11.93 -26.90
CA ALA A 284 -11.44 -11.12 -27.10
C ALA A 284 -12.43 -11.24 -25.94
N GLN A 285 -12.41 -12.33 -25.20
CA GLN A 285 -13.24 -12.53 -24.00
C GLN A 285 -12.65 -11.84 -22.78
N LEU A 286 -11.31 -11.81 -22.63
CA LEU A 286 -10.62 -11.03 -21.60
C LEU A 286 -10.90 -9.52 -21.72
N LYS A 287 -10.94 -8.97 -22.94
CA LYS A 287 -11.26 -7.54 -23.19
C LYS A 287 -12.69 -7.13 -22.82
N LYS A 288 -13.60 -8.07 -22.60
CA LYS A 288 -14.98 -7.79 -22.15
C LYS A 288 -15.15 -7.84 -20.63
N ILE A 289 -14.15 -8.37 -19.92
CA ILE A 289 -14.18 -8.54 -18.46
C ILE A 289 -13.39 -7.41 -17.76
N LEU A 290 -12.43 -6.79 -18.46
CA LEU A 290 -11.69 -5.58 -18.06
C LEU A 290 -12.41 -4.32 -18.55
#